data_f417e3acfc66f3def021ad0f31151833
#
_entry.id   f417e3acfc66f3def021ad0f31151833
#
_cell.length_a   1.000
_cell.length_b   1.000
_cell.length_c   1.000
_cell.angle_alpha   90.00
_cell.angle_beta   90.00
_cell.angle_gamma   90.00
#
_symmetry.space_group_name_H-M   'P 1'
#
loop_
_entity.id
_entity.type
_entity.pdbx_description
1 polymer ?
#
loop_
_entity_poly.entity_id
_entity_poly.type
_entity_poly.pdbx_seq_one_letter_code
_entity_poly.pdbx_strand_id
1 'polypeptide(L)'
;IGLLGISYLPLLLILSPNYFWFLLAFVPFGFFVGFFSPSAQSQISMIEEKTSKVITPLYHAAFSFGSLVGAMTAFYTIKYIESESLIFSITGSMLILGALIVFKFGLSKKLEDLKKTPRFKFPKKSILIFGFLMMMNYATMGIILDWSALWLTKDLLVPLYLGGAVIVAFNVGEISARLIASKMINKYSEKLVGGYLSITAGIILFLSILTSNFHVIIFGMILFGFGTANFIAIIIRQAIRITDEPIALTVANLITMGFAGFIFGPALVGYLAEYIGLTFNMYLLSLVWGLNGLALLIMMKRIKSII
;
A
#
# COMPACT_ATOMS: atom_id res chain seq x y z
N ILE A 1 4.33 15.85 13.25
CA ILE A 1 4.99 15.00 14.26
C ILE A 1 5.39 13.66 13.63
N GLY A 2 4.45 12.87 13.06
CA GLY A 2 4.74 11.56 12.48
C GLY A 2 5.87 11.60 11.43
N LEU A 3 5.78 12.49 10.45
CA LEU A 3 6.77 12.63 9.38
C LEU A 3 8.17 13.02 9.93
N LEU A 4 8.24 13.93 10.90
CA LEU A 4 9.49 14.27 11.57
C LEU A 4 10.06 13.08 12.35
N GLY A 5 9.19 12.30 13.01
CA GLY A 5 9.62 11.12 13.77
C GLY A 5 10.24 10.03 12.90
N ILE A 6 9.72 9.82 11.68
CA ILE A 6 10.27 8.78 10.76
C ILE A 6 11.53 9.21 10.00
N SER A 7 11.89 10.50 10.01
CA SER A 7 12.92 11.05 9.12
C SER A 7 14.30 10.40 9.30
N TYR A 8 14.74 10.19 10.52
CA TYR A 8 16.07 9.61 10.82
C TYR A 8 16.02 8.22 11.46
N LEU A 9 14.83 7.65 11.68
CA LEU A 9 14.74 6.31 12.27
C LEU A 9 15.38 5.21 11.41
N PRO A 10 15.29 5.23 10.06
CA PRO A 10 16.00 4.26 9.23
C PRO A 10 17.53 4.30 9.42
N LEU A 11 18.10 5.46 9.69
CA LEU A 11 19.52 5.58 10.01
C LEU A 11 19.88 4.86 11.32
N LEU A 12 19.00 4.93 12.33
CA LEU A 12 19.19 4.20 13.59
C LEU A 12 19.18 2.68 13.39
N LEU A 13 18.38 2.17 12.43
CA LEU A 13 18.37 0.74 12.09
C LEU A 13 19.76 0.29 11.59
N ILE A 14 20.36 1.04 10.68
CA ILE A 14 21.68 0.70 10.11
C ILE A 14 22.81 0.87 11.14
N LEU A 15 22.73 1.88 11.99
CA LEU A 15 23.73 2.13 13.02
C LEU A 15 23.55 1.22 14.25
N SER A 16 22.58 0.31 14.24
CA SER A 16 22.33 -0.60 15.36
C SER A 16 23.49 -1.57 15.54
N PRO A 17 24.11 -1.64 16.75
CA PRO A 17 25.31 -2.44 16.97
C PRO A 17 25.05 -3.95 17.00
N ASN A 18 23.79 -4.37 17.19
CA ASN A 18 23.39 -5.77 17.17
C ASN A 18 21.89 -5.92 16.90
N TYR A 19 21.44 -7.18 16.74
CA TYR A 19 20.07 -7.53 16.39
C TYR A 19 19.03 -7.02 17.41
N PHE A 20 19.36 -6.98 18.71
CA PHE A 20 18.45 -6.48 19.73
C PHE A 20 18.15 -4.98 19.53
N TRP A 21 19.15 -4.14 19.35
CA TRP A 21 18.98 -2.71 19.08
C TRP A 21 18.30 -2.46 17.75
N PHE A 22 18.61 -3.27 16.73
CA PHE A 22 17.91 -3.23 15.45
C PHE A 22 16.41 -3.45 15.63
N LEU A 23 15.98 -4.51 16.31
CA LEU A 23 14.55 -4.76 16.60
C LEU A 23 13.93 -3.64 17.43
N LEU A 24 14.63 -3.13 18.44
CA LEU A 24 14.13 -2.06 19.30
C LEU A 24 13.88 -0.76 18.50
N ALA A 25 14.68 -0.46 17.49
CA ALA A 25 14.52 0.71 16.65
C ALA A 25 13.25 0.65 15.75
N PHE A 26 12.70 -0.54 15.49
CA PHE A 26 11.41 -0.67 14.78
C PHE A 26 10.22 -0.20 15.61
N VAL A 27 10.30 -0.22 16.95
CA VAL A 27 9.19 0.21 17.82
C VAL A 27 8.84 1.70 17.58
N PRO A 28 9.77 2.67 17.73
CA PRO A 28 9.48 4.06 17.41
C PRO A 28 9.18 4.27 15.92
N PHE A 29 9.82 3.53 15.02
CA PHE A 29 9.52 3.60 13.59
C PHE A 29 8.05 3.25 13.31
N GLY A 30 7.58 2.09 13.79
CA GLY A 30 6.18 1.67 13.64
C GLY A 30 5.20 2.65 14.28
N PHE A 31 5.53 3.20 15.47
CA PHE A 31 4.72 4.21 16.14
C PHE A 31 4.53 5.46 15.27
N PHE A 32 5.59 6.04 14.74
CA PHE A 32 5.51 7.25 13.92
C PHE A 32 4.88 7.03 12.56
N VAL A 33 5.11 5.87 11.92
CA VAL A 33 4.41 5.46 10.69
C VAL A 33 2.92 5.30 10.94
N GLY A 34 2.55 4.63 12.03
CA GLY A 34 1.15 4.46 12.45
C GLY A 34 0.44 5.77 12.77
N PHE A 35 1.19 6.80 13.16
CA PHE A 35 0.65 8.15 13.38
C PHE A 35 0.52 8.94 12.07
N PHE A 36 1.50 8.84 11.20
CA PHE A 36 1.56 9.60 9.95
C PHE A 36 0.53 9.11 8.92
N SER A 37 0.50 7.80 8.66
CA SER A 37 -0.25 7.24 7.54
C SER A 37 -1.77 7.46 7.64
N PRO A 38 -2.46 7.15 8.77
CA PRO A 38 -3.88 7.42 8.91
C PRO A 38 -4.21 8.91 8.88
N SER A 39 -3.33 9.76 9.45
CA SER A 39 -3.53 11.21 9.47
C SER A 39 -3.48 11.80 8.07
N ALA A 40 -2.50 11.42 7.25
CA ALA A 40 -2.38 11.87 5.87
C ALA A 40 -3.57 11.40 5.03
N GLN A 41 -3.96 10.12 5.15
CA GLN A 41 -5.10 9.56 4.42
C GLN A 41 -6.42 10.23 4.84
N SER A 42 -6.62 10.52 6.12
CA SER A 42 -7.81 11.23 6.60
C SER A 42 -7.92 12.63 6.02
N GLN A 43 -6.81 13.38 5.95
CA GLN A 43 -6.81 14.72 5.36
C GLN A 43 -7.19 14.68 3.87
N ILE A 44 -6.63 13.75 3.11
CA ILE A 44 -6.97 13.57 1.69
C ILE A 44 -8.45 13.22 1.52
N SER A 45 -8.99 12.31 2.34
CA SER A 45 -10.40 11.94 2.29
C SER A 45 -11.33 13.11 2.62
N MET A 46 -10.97 13.97 3.59
CA MET A 46 -11.72 15.18 3.89
C MET A 46 -11.67 16.22 2.77
N ILE A 47 -10.53 16.37 2.09
CA ILE A 47 -10.42 17.26 0.93
C ILE A 47 -11.28 16.73 -0.21
N GLU A 48 -11.24 15.42 -0.47
CA GLU A 48 -12.04 14.76 -1.51
C GLU A 48 -13.54 14.96 -1.27
N GLU A 49 -14.01 14.79 -0.03
CA GLU A 49 -15.40 15.03 0.33
C GLU A 49 -15.81 16.50 0.10
N LYS A 50 -14.99 17.45 0.55
CA LYS A 50 -15.28 18.90 0.40
C LYS A 50 -15.26 19.38 -1.04
N THR A 51 -14.36 18.83 -1.86
CA THR A 51 -14.18 19.28 -3.26
C THR A 51 -14.99 18.46 -4.25
N SER A 52 -15.57 17.35 -3.83
CA SER A 52 -16.23 16.35 -4.70
C SER A 52 -15.33 15.85 -5.83
N LYS A 53 -14.00 15.96 -5.67
CA LYS A 53 -13.01 15.50 -6.66
C LYS A 53 -12.39 14.19 -6.20
N VAL A 54 -12.11 13.29 -7.14
CA VAL A 54 -11.41 12.02 -6.87
C VAL A 54 -9.91 12.29 -6.76
N ILE A 55 -9.40 12.46 -5.54
CA ILE A 55 -8.01 12.86 -5.25
C ILE A 55 -7.21 11.71 -4.61
N THR A 56 -7.87 10.84 -3.85
CA THR A 56 -7.22 9.73 -3.14
C THR A 56 -6.29 8.87 -4.03
N PRO A 57 -6.64 8.52 -5.29
CA PRO A 57 -5.73 7.78 -6.16
C PRO A 57 -4.44 8.56 -6.49
N LEU A 58 -4.53 9.88 -6.62
CA LEU A 58 -3.36 10.73 -6.90
C LEU A 58 -2.41 10.78 -5.69
N TYR A 59 -2.96 10.80 -4.47
CA TYR A 59 -2.17 10.67 -3.24
C TYR A 59 -1.37 9.36 -3.23
N HIS A 60 -2.02 8.24 -3.55
CA HIS A 60 -1.34 6.94 -3.62
C HIS A 60 -0.34 6.87 -4.80
N ALA A 61 -0.59 7.56 -5.91
CA ALA A 61 0.38 7.68 -7.00
C ALA A 61 1.66 8.40 -6.55
N ALA A 62 1.54 9.47 -5.77
CA ALA A 62 2.68 10.17 -5.20
C ALA A 62 3.49 9.27 -4.25
N PHE A 63 2.82 8.41 -3.47
CA PHE A 63 3.48 7.41 -2.63
C PHE A 63 4.30 6.41 -3.46
N SER A 64 3.70 5.82 -4.51
CA SER A 64 4.40 4.86 -5.37
C SER A 64 5.54 5.53 -6.16
N PHE A 65 5.38 6.78 -6.58
CA PHE A 65 6.44 7.55 -7.22
C PHE A 65 7.60 7.81 -6.25
N GLY A 66 7.31 8.16 -5.00
CA GLY A 66 8.31 8.30 -3.95
C GLY A 66 9.08 7.00 -3.70
N SER A 67 8.39 5.86 -3.67
CA SER A 67 9.00 4.54 -3.53
C SER A 67 9.94 4.22 -4.70
N LEU A 68 9.52 4.52 -5.94
CA LEU A 68 10.35 4.33 -7.13
C LEU A 68 11.61 5.20 -7.09
N VAL A 69 11.47 6.50 -6.78
CA VAL A 69 12.59 7.42 -6.66
C VAL A 69 13.55 6.99 -5.56
N GLY A 70 13.02 6.56 -4.41
CA GLY A 70 13.82 6.05 -3.30
C GLY A 70 14.63 4.81 -3.70
N ALA A 71 14.01 3.86 -4.38
CA ALA A 71 14.69 2.65 -4.86
C ALA A 71 15.79 2.96 -5.89
N MET A 72 15.53 3.88 -6.82
CA MET A 72 16.54 4.34 -7.78
C MET A 72 17.70 5.07 -7.10
N THR A 73 17.40 5.95 -6.15
CA THR A 73 18.42 6.66 -5.38
C THR A 73 19.31 5.67 -4.61
N ALA A 74 18.69 4.70 -3.93
CA ALA A 74 19.43 3.67 -3.22
C ALA A 74 20.33 2.85 -4.16
N PHE A 75 19.81 2.42 -5.32
CA PHE A 75 20.60 1.70 -6.32
C PHE A 75 21.85 2.47 -6.76
N TYR A 76 21.70 3.75 -7.15
CA TYR A 76 22.83 4.57 -7.60
C TYR A 76 23.82 4.88 -6.47
N THR A 77 23.32 5.16 -5.27
CA THR A 77 24.17 5.51 -4.13
C THR A 77 24.97 4.30 -3.65
N ILE A 78 24.35 3.12 -3.56
CA ILE A 78 25.07 1.89 -3.19
C ILE A 78 26.15 1.58 -4.24
N LYS A 79 25.80 1.69 -5.53
CA LYS A 79 26.71 1.34 -6.63
C LYS A 79 27.94 2.25 -6.74
N TYR A 80 27.80 3.55 -6.43
CA TYR A 80 28.82 4.55 -6.72
C TYR A 80 29.45 5.19 -5.48
N ILE A 81 28.77 5.20 -4.34
CA ILE A 81 29.20 5.89 -3.12
C ILE A 81 29.57 4.91 -2.01
N GLU A 82 29.07 3.66 -2.08
CA GLU A 82 29.34 2.58 -1.12
C GLU A 82 29.07 2.97 0.35
N SER A 83 28.13 3.92 0.58
CA SER A 83 27.77 4.39 1.91
C SER A 83 26.27 4.33 2.16
N GLU A 84 25.82 3.33 2.89
CA GLU A 84 24.41 3.15 3.25
C GLU A 84 23.93 4.29 4.18
N SER A 85 24.75 4.70 5.14
CA SER A 85 24.41 5.78 6.08
C SER A 85 24.17 7.12 5.39
N LEU A 86 24.86 7.40 4.29
CA LEU A 86 24.65 8.62 3.50
C LEU A 86 23.27 8.62 2.82
N ILE A 87 22.81 7.47 2.30
CA ILE A 87 21.48 7.35 1.67
C ILE A 87 20.40 7.74 2.67
N PHE A 88 20.46 7.16 3.88
CA PHE A 88 19.46 7.42 4.91
C PHE A 88 19.53 8.85 5.46
N SER A 89 20.72 9.43 5.51
CA SER A 89 20.90 10.84 5.89
C SER A 89 20.28 11.79 4.86
N ILE A 90 20.48 11.55 3.57
CA ILE A 90 19.85 12.32 2.48
C ILE A 90 18.35 12.17 2.52
N THR A 91 17.84 10.94 2.59
CA THR A 91 16.41 10.65 2.65
C THR A 91 15.76 11.29 3.88
N GLY A 92 16.39 11.16 5.05
CA GLY A 92 15.93 11.80 6.28
C GLY A 92 15.84 13.33 6.18
N SER A 93 16.85 13.96 5.55
CA SER A 93 16.84 15.41 5.30
C SER A 93 15.73 15.83 4.35
N MET A 94 15.47 15.07 3.29
CA MET A 94 14.33 15.30 2.37
C MET A 94 12.98 15.18 3.07
N LEU A 95 12.83 14.20 3.98
CA LEU A 95 11.61 14.04 4.77
C LEU A 95 11.39 15.21 5.73
N ILE A 96 12.44 15.77 6.34
CA ILE A 96 12.32 16.98 7.17
C ILE A 96 11.85 18.16 6.33
N LEU A 97 12.45 18.38 5.16
CA LEU A 97 12.00 19.45 4.25
C LEU A 97 10.54 19.27 3.86
N GLY A 98 10.13 18.03 3.53
CA GLY A 98 8.73 17.70 3.29
C GLY A 98 7.82 17.99 4.49
N ALA A 99 8.27 17.68 5.71
CA ALA A 99 7.53 17.96 6.94
C ALA A 99 7.33 19.47 7.17
N LEU A 100 8.35 20.29 6.88
CA LEU A 100 8.25 21.75 6.98
C LEU A 100 7.27 22.33 5.97
N ILE A 101 7.24 21.79 4.74
CA ILE A 101 6.27 22.16 3.70
C ILE A 101 4.84 21.82 4.17
N VAL A 102 4.61 20.60 4.66
CA VAL A 102 3.31 20.16 5.18
C VAL A 102 2.89 21.00 6.39
N PHE A 103 3.80 21.36 7.27
CA PHE A 103 3.51 22.24 8.41
C PHE A 103 3.02 23.62 7.97
N LYS A 104 3.61 24.16 6.89
CA LYS A 104 3.23 25.48 6.35
C LYS A 104 1.93 25.48 5.57
N PHE A 105 1.66 24.43 4.79
CA PHE A 105 0.56 24.36 3.83
C PHE A 105 -0.53 23.33 4.19
N GLY A 106 -0.35 22.56 5.25
CA GLY A 106 -1.33 21.57 5.71
C GLY A 106 -2.63 22.21 6.19
N LEU A 107 -3.68 21.40 6.24
CA LEU A 107 -4.98 21.84 6.72
C LEU A 107 -4.89 22.36 8.15
N SER A 108 -5.42 23.56 8.40
CA SER A 108 -5.49 24.11 9.75
C SER A 108 -6.49 23.34 10.62
N LYS A 109 -6.25 23.31 11.95
CA LYS A 109 -7.17 22.70 12.95
C LYS A 109 -8.63 23.14 12.84
N LYS A 110 -8.90 24.33 12.28
CA LYS A 110 -10.28 24.84 12.05
C LYS A 110 -11.08 24.06 11.02
N LEU A 111 -10.43 23.24 10.19
CA LEU A 111 -11.09 22.37 9.19
C LEU A 111 -11.44 20.98 9.76
N GLU A 112 -10.77 20.56 10.79
CA GLU A 112 -11.25 19.48 11.66
C GLU A 112 -12.34 20.09 12.54
N ASP A 113 -13.60 20.00 12.16
CA ASP A 113 -14.68 20.05 13.13
C ASP A 113 -14.41 18.90 14.11
N LEU A 114 -13.76 19.27 15.22
CA LEU A 114 -13.50 18.40 16.36
C LEU A 114 -14.85 18.07 17.01
N LYS A 115 -15.70 17.35 16.33
CA LYS A 115 -16.65 16.49 17.00
C LYS A 115 -15.78 15.66 17.93
N LYS A 116 -15.96 15.86 19.25
CA LYS A 116 -15.23 15.23 20.35
C LYS A 116 -14.77 13.86 19.91
N THR A 117 -13.44 13.63 19.89
CA THR A 117 -12.86 12.34 19.51
C THR A 117 -13.64 11.25 20.21
N PRO A 118 -14.38 10.40 19.49
CA PRO A 118 -15.19 9.40 20.14
C PRO A 118 -14.21 8.49 20.91
N ARG A 119 -14.59 8.14 22.15
CA ARG A 119 -13.94 7.06 22.89
C ARG A 119 -13.85 5.87 21.94
N PHE A 120 -12.76 5.13 22.02
CA PHE A 120 -12.56 3.91 21.24
C PHE A 120 -13.87 3.11 21.14
N LYS A 121 -14.40 2.97 19.96
CA LYS A 121 -15.56 2.12 19.67
C LYS A 121 -15.10 1.04 18.71
N PHE A 122 -15.50 -0.19 19.00
CA PHE A 122 -15.26 -1.30 18.08
C PHE A 122 -15.97 -1.00 16.75
N PRO A 123 -15.30 -1.19 15.59
CA PRO A 123 -15.88 -0.87 14.29
C PRO A 123 -17.19 -1.64 14.02
N LYS A 124 -18.13 -1.02 13.34
CA LYS A 124 -19.34 -1.69 12.86
C LYS A 124 -18.98 -2.87 11.94
N LYS A 125 -19.80 -3.90 11.88
CA LYS A 125 -19.57 -5.10 11.05
C LYS A 125 -19.25 -4.76 9.57
N SER A 126 -19.91 -3.76 9.00
CA SER A 126 -19.65 -3.28 7.65
C SER A 126 -18.22 -2.75 7.48
N ILE A 127 -17.72 -1.99 8.47
CA ILE A 127 -16.35 -1.46 8.47
C ILE A 127 -15.34 -2.60 8.64
N LEU A 128 -15.64 -3.60 9.48
CA LEU A 128 -14.78 -4.79 9.62
C LEU A 128 -14.60 -5.55 8.30
N ILE A 129 -15.65 -5.66 7.49
CA ILE A 129 -15.55 -6.33 6.19
C ILE A 129 -14.64 -5.53 5.23
N PHE A 130 -14.83 -4.21 5.14
CA PHE A 130 -13.93 -3.36 4.34
C PHE A 130 -12.50 -3.36 4.90
N GLY A 131 -12.35 -3.41 6.22
CA GLY A 131 -11.05 -3.56 6.88
C GLY A 131 -10.37 -4.88 6.52
N PHE A 132 -11.12 -5.98 6.42
CA PHE A 132 -10.59 -7.26 5.95
C PHE A 132 -10.12 -7.19 4.49
N LEU A 133 -10.89 -6.56 3.60
CA LEU A 133 -10.47 -6.33 2.22
C LEU A 133 -9.20 -5.47 2.15
N MET A 134 -9.12 -4.46 3.01
CA MET A 134 -7.91 -3.63 3.16
C MET A 134 -6.72 -4.46 3.66
N MET A 135 -6.93 -5.33 4.64
CA MET A 135 -5.92 -6.24 5.16
C MET A 135 -5.35 -7.15 4.06
N MET A 136 -6.19 -7.71 3.21
CA MET A 136 -5.75 -8.53 2.07
C MET A 136 -4.94 -7.72 1.05
N ASN A 137 -5.32 -6.46 0.80
CA ASN A 137 -4.56 -5.57 -0.08
C ASN A 137 -3.16 -5.30 0.47
N TYR A 138 -3.06 -4.92 1.73
CA TYR A 138 -1.78 -4.63 2.38
C TYR A 138 -0.90 -5.88 2.51
N ALA A 139 -1.51 -7.04 2.78
CA ALA A 139 -0.79 -8.32 2.75
C ALA A 139 -0.16 -8.58 1.38
N THR A 140 -0.91 -8.35 0.30
CA THR A 140 -0.40 -8.49 -1.07
C THR A 140 0.77 -7.56 -1.34
N MET A 141 0.67 -6.29 -0.94
CA MET A 141 1.79 -5.34 -1.08
C MET A 141 3.03 -5.81 -0.32
N GLY A 142 2.88 -6.22 0.94
CA GLY A 142 3.98 -6.74 1.74
C GLY A 142 4.62 -7.98 1.11
N ILE A 143 3.82 -8.93 0.64
CA ILE A 143 4.31 -10.15 -0.02
C ILE A 143 5.12 -9.80 -1.29
N ILE A 144 4.64 -8.87 -2.11
CA ILE A 144 5.36 -8.45 -3.32
C ILE A 144 6.69 -7.80 -2.95
N LEU A 145 6.71 -6.91 -1.96
CA LEU A 145 7.92 -6.20 -1.56
C LEU A 145 8.97 -7.13 -0.95
N ASP A 146 8.55 -8.08 -0.12
CA ASP A 146 9.49 -8.89 0.67
C ASP A 146 9.90 -10.17 -0.04
N TRP A 147 9.00 -10.80 -0.82
CA TRP A 147 9.21 -12.15 -1.35
C TRP A 147 9.43 -12.23 -2.85
N SER A 148 9.04 -11.22 -3.65
CA SER A 148 9.09 -11.32 -5.11
C SER A 148 10.51 -11.42 -5.66
N ALA A 149 11.48 -10.72 -5.07
CA ALA A 149 12.88 -10.79 -5.48
C ALA A 149 13.47 -12.19 -5.21
N LEU A 150 13.15 -12.76 -4.04
CA LEU A 150 13.58 -14.10 -3.67
C LEU A 150 12.92 -15.16 -4.55
N TRP A 151 11.63 -15.01 -4.85
CA TRP A 151 10.91 -15.88 -5.76
C TRP A 151 11.53 -15.90 -7.16
N LEU A 152 11.82 -14.74 -7.76
CA LEU A 152 12.47 -14.68 -9.06
C LEU A 152 13.83 -15.37 -9.07
N THR A 153 14.64 -15.13 -8.04
CA THR A 153 16.04 -15.62 -8.03
C THR A 153 16.15 -17.09 -7.64
N LYS A 154 15.32 -17.56 -6.71
CA LYS A 154 15.39 -18.96 -6.24
C LYS A 154 14.55 -19.94 -7.06
N ASP A 155 13.29 -19.57 -7.36
CA ASP A 155 12.37 -20.51 -8.03
C ASP A 155 12.47 -20.42 -9.56
N LEU A 156 12.64 -19.18 -10.10
CA LEU A 156 12.73 -18.96 -11.54
C LEU A 156 14.18 -18.82 -12.06
N LEU A 157 15.16 -18.91 -11.15
CA LEU A 157 16.61 -18.88 -11.46
C LEU A 157 17.02 -17.62 -12.25
N VAL A 158 16.32 -16.52 -12.04
CA VAL A 158 16.63 -15.23 -12.66
C VAL A 158 17.88 -14.63 -11.99
N PRO A 159 18.80 -13.99 -12.74
CA PRO A 159 19.98 -13.36 -12.17
C PRO A 159 19.65 -12.38 -11.05
N LEU A 160 20.47 -12.34 -9.99
CA LEU A 160 20.22 -11.56 -8.78
C LEU A 160 19.94 -10.08 -9.05
N TYR A 161 20.66 -9.47 -10.01
CA TYR A 161 20.47 -8.06 -10.38
C TYR A 161 19.08 -7.74 -10.96
N LEU A 162 18.32 -8.76 -11.43
CA LEU A 162 16.95 -8.63 -11.90
C LEU A 162 15.92 -8.96 -10.81
N GLY A 163 16.32 -9.36 -9.62
CA GLY A 163 15.39 -9.73 -8.54
C GLY A 163 14.38 -8.65 -8.21
N GLY A 164 14.79 -7.37 -8.24
CA GLY A 164 13.88 -6.22 -8.01
C GLY A 164 12.93 -5.88 -9.18
N ALA A 165 13.05 -6.54 -10.33
CA ALA A 165 12.27 -6.17 -11.53
C ALA A 165 10.75 -6.29 -11.33
N VAL A 166 10.28 -7.25 -10.52
CA VAL A 166 8.87 -7.42 -10.18
C VAL A 166 8.34 -6.21 -9.42
N ILE A 167 9.10 -5.70 -8.45
CA ILE A 167 8.71 -4.53 -7.65
C ILE A 167 8.59 -3.30 -8.54
N VAL A 168 9.57 -3.09 -9.43
CA VAL A 168 9.53 -1.99 -10.40
C VAL A 168 8.33 -2.12 -11.33
N ALA A 169 8.08 -3.30 -11.91
CA ALA A 169 6.96 -3.56 -12.79
C ALA A 169 5.61 -3.30 -12.11
N PHE A 170 5.44 -3.80 -10.89
CA PHE A 170 4.26 -3.57 -10.08
C PHE A 170 4.01 -2.06 -9.84
N ASN A 171 5.04 -1.32 -9.40
CA ASN A 171 4.93 0.12 -9.17
C ASN A 171 4.63 0.92 -10.45
N VAL A 172 5.21 0.55 -11.60
CA VAL A 172 4.88 1.16 -12.90
C VAL A 172 3.40 1.00 -13.23
N GLY A 173 2.85 -0.20 -13.02
CA GLY A 173 1.42 -0.46 -13.18
C GLY A 173 0.57 0.40 -12.25
N GLU A 174 0.91 0.43 -10.96
CA GLU A 174 0.20 1.21 -9.96
C GLU A 174 0.19 2.72 -10.26
N ILE A 175 1.35 3.30 -10.58
CA ILE A 175 1.46 4.72 -10.92
C ILE A 175 0.59 5.04 -12.14
N SER A 176 0.71 4.23 -13.20
CA SER A 176 -0.04 4.42 -14.44
C SER A 176 -1.55 4.45 -14.20
N ALA A 177 -2.07 3.49 -13.42
CA ALA A 177 -3.49 3.41 -13.10
C ALA A 177 -3.96 4.58 -12.22
N ARG A 178 -3.16 4.97 -11.22
CA ARG A 178 -3.50 6.05 -10.29
C ARG A 178 -3.55 7.42 -10.97
N LEU A 179 -2.66 7.68 -11.92
CA LEU A 179 -2.65 8.93 -12.69
C LEU A 179 -3.94 9.13 -13.51
N ILE A 180 -4.55 8.06 -14.01
CA ILE A 180 -5.78 8.12 -14.81
C ILE A 180 -7.04 7.74 -14.01
N ALA A 181 -6.89 7.39 -12.73
CA ALA A 181 -7.96 6.86 -11.88
C ALA A 181 -9.21 7.74 -11.83
N SER A 182 -9.03 9.06 -11.67
CA SER A 182 -10.16 9.99 -11.61
C SER A 182 -10.97 9.97 -12.90
N LYS A 183 -10.31 9.94 -14.05
CA LYS A 183 -10.97 9.82 -15.37
C LYS A 183 -11.71 8.48 -15.50
N MET A 184 -11.05 7.39 -15.08
CA MET A 184 -11.64 6.05 -15.14
C MET A 184 -12.87 5.90 -14.23
N ILE A 185 -12.78 6.36 -12.98
CA ILE A 185 -13.88 6.29 -12.02
C ILE A 185 -15.08 7.11 -12.50
N ASN A 186 -14.83 8.33 -12.99
CA ASN A 186 -15.90 9.21 -13.48
C ASN A 186 -16.55 8.68 -14.77
N LYS A 187 -15.78 8.07 -15.68
CA LYS A 187 -16.29 7.57 -16.95
C LYS A 187 -16.96 6.21 -16.84
N TYR A 188 -16.40 5.30 -16.05
CA TYR A 188 -16.83 3.90 -16.06
C TYR A 188 -17.53 3.47 -14.77
N SER A 189 -16.99 3.64 -13.64
CA SER A 189 -17.52 3.47 -12.27
C SER A 189 -16.47 2.92 -11.30
N GLU A 190 -16.73 3.08 -10.00
CA GLU A 190 -15.93 2.44 -8.94
C GLU A 190 -15.99 0.90 -8.99
N LYS A 191 -17.11 0.32 -9.49
CA LYS A 191 -17.22 -1.13 -9.65
C LYS A 191 -16.24 -1.68 -10.68
N LEU A 192 -16.11 -1.00 -11.82
CA LEU A 192 -15.14 -1.40 -12.84
C LEU A 192 -13.71 -1.29 -12.27
N VAL A 193 -13.38 -0.12 -11.73
CA VAL A 193 -12.00 0.20 -11.33
C VAL A 193 -11.55 -0.56 -10.09
N GLY A 194 -12.42 -0.78 -9.11
CA GLY A 194 -12.07 -1.50 -7.89
C GLY A 194 -12.34 -3.02 -7.95
N GLY A 195 -13.44 -3.42 -8.58
CA GLY A 195 -13.87 -4.81 -8.60
C GLY A 195 -13.37 -5.58 -9.81
N TYR A 196 -13.87 -5.23 -11.01
CA TYR A 196 -13.55 -6.01 -12.22
C TYR A 196 -12.07 -5.96 -12.60
N LEU A 197 -11.42 -4.79 -12.50
CA LEU A 197 -9.98 -4.71 -12.77
C LEU A 197 -9.16 -5.52 -11.77
N SER A 198 -9.57 -5.61 -10.51
CA SER A 198 -8.89 -6.45 -9.53
C SER A 198 -9.04 -7.95 -9.84
N ILE A 199 -10.23 -8.39 -10.28
CA ILE A 199 -10.45 -9.78 -10.70
C ILE A 199 -9.57 -10.10 -11.91
N THR A 200 -9.61 -9.26 -12.94
CA THR A 200 -8.80 -9.48 -14.15
C THR A 200 -7.31 -9.44 -13.85
N ALA A 201 -6.85 -8.56 -12.94
CA ALA A 201 -5.47 -8.50 -12.50
C ALA A 201 -5.03 -9.82 -11.85
N GLY A 202 -5.83 -10.39 -10.94
CA GLY A 202 -5.55 -11.69 -10.34
C GLY A 202 -5.43 -12.80 -11.39
N ILE A 203 -6.37 -12.85 -12.35
CA ILE A 203 -6.33 -13.83 -13.45
C ILE A 203 -5.08 -13.66 -14.32
N ILE A 204 -4.74 -12.43 -14.71
CA ILE A 204 -3.57 -12.14 -15.54
C ILE A 204 -2.28 -12.57 -14.81
N LEU A 205 -2.15 -12.23 -13.54
CA LEU A 205 -0.97 -12.65 -12.76
C LEU A 205 -0.88 -14.17 -12.68
N PHE A 206 -1.98 -14.86 -12.36
CA PHE A 206 -2.04 -16.31 -12.31
C PHE A 206 -1.55 -16.95 -13.63
N LEU A 207 -2.10 -16.51 -14.76
CA LEU A 207 -1.73 -17.00 -16.09
C LEU A 207 -0.27 -16.68 -16.43
N SER A 208 0.22 -15.51 -16.02
CA SER A 208 1.62 -15.12 -16.26
C SER A 208 2.58 -16.03 -15.50
N ILE A 209 2.28 -16.38 -14.25
CA ILE A 209 3.11 -17.29 -13.44
C ILE A 209 3.15 -18.69 -14.06
N LEU A 210 2.04 -19.18 -14.64
CA LEU A 210 1.99 -20.49 -15.31
C LEU A 210 3.01 -20.63 -16.45
N THR A 211 3.38 -19.53 -17.09
CA THR A 211 4.36 -19.57 -18.19
C THR A 211 5.79 -19.79 -17.72
N SER A 212 6.10 -19.57 -16.45
CA SER A 212 7.45 -19.54 -15.89
C SER A 212 8.43 -18.67 -16.69
N ASN A 213 7.92 -17.77 -17.55
CA ASN A 213 8.72 -16.89 -18.38
C ASN A 213 8.88 -15.53 -17.73
N PHE A 214 10.12 -15.11 -17.48
CA PHE A 214 10.44 -13.84 -16.84
C PHE A 214 9.74 -12.62 -17.48
N HIS A 215 9.81 -12.50 -18.80
CA HIS A 215 9.24 -11.34 -19.50
C HIS A 215 7.71 -11.31 -19.42
N VAL A 216 7.07 -12.47 -19.49
CA VAL A 216 5.60 -12.59 -19.35
C VAL A 216 5.19 -12.25 -17.91
N ILE A 217 5.95 -12.70 -16.92
CA ILE A 217 5.70 -12.39 -15.51
C ILE A 217 5.87 -10.88 -15.25
N ILE A 218 6.92 -10.24 -15.77
CA ILE A 218 7.13 -8.80 -15.62
C ILE A 218 5.98 -8.02 -16.27
N PHE A 219 5.55 -8.38 -17.47
CA PHE A 219 4.38 -7.76 -18.10
C PHE A 219 3.10 -8.00 -17.30
N GLY A 220 2.88 -9.23 -16.84
CA GLY A 220 1.76 -9.59 -15.95
C GLY A 220 1.74 -8.77 -14.66
N MET A 221 2.92 -8.51 -14.08
CA MET A 221 3.05 -7.67 -12.87
C MET A 221 2.71 -6.20 -13.12
N ILE A 222 3.05 -5.64 -14.29
CA ILE A 222 2.59 -4.29 -14.67
C ILE A 222 1.06 -4.25 -14.71
N LEU A 223 0.43 -5.22 -15.38
CA LEU A 223 -1.03 -5.29 -15.49
C LEU A 223 -1.69 -5.58 -14.13
N PHE A 224 -1.05 -6.40 -13.29
CA PHE A 224 -1.49 -6.65 -11.93
C PHE A 224 -1.47 -5.38 -11.09
N GLY A 225 -0.34 -4.66 -11.08
CA GLY A 225 -0.23 -3.37 -10.40
C GLY A 225 -1.27 -2.36 -10.90
N PHE A 226 -1.50 -2.30 -12.22
CA PHE A 226 -2.52 -1.45 -12.82
C PHE A 226 -3.93 -1.77 -12.31
N GLY A 227 -4.31 -3.05 -12.29
CA GLY A 227 -5.66 -3.48 -11.89
C GLY A 227 -5.92 -3.39 -10.40
N THR A 228 -4.87 -3.42 -9.56
CA THR A 228 -4.98 -3.38 -8.09
C THR A 228 -4.88 -1.98 -7.50
N ALA A 229 -4.27 -1.04 -8.22
CA ALA A 229 -3.81 0.26 -7.75
C ALA A 229 -4.86 1.11 -7.01
N ASN A 230 -6.11 1.07 -7.45
CA ASN A 230 -7.16 1.96 -6.95
C ASN A 230 -8.07 1.30 -5.90
N PHE A 231 -7.78 0.06 -5.51
CA PHE A 231 -8.60 -0.72 -4.61
C PHE A 231 -8.74 -0.06 -3.23
N ILE A 232 -7.63 0.42 -2.65
CA ILE A 232 -7.60 1.12 -1.35
C ILE A 232 -8.50 2.37 -1.39
N ALA A 233 -8.32 3.21 -2.41
CA ALA A 233 -9.10 4.44 -2.55
C ALA A 233 -10.61 4.15 -2.61
N ILE A 234 -11.01 3.12 -3.34
CA ILE A 234 -12.41 2.73 -3.47
C ILE A 234 -12.96 2.15 -2.16
N ILE A 235 -12.20 1.30 -1.45
CA ILE A 235 -12.60 0.79 -0.14
C ILE A 235 -12.86 1.95 0.83
N ILE A 236 -11.95 2.89 0.94
CA ILE A 236 -12.09 4.04 1.84
C ILE A 236 -13.35 4.84 1.49
N ARG A 237 -13.56 5.16 0.21
CA ARG A 237 -14.75 5.88 -0.26
C ARG A 237 -16.05 5.13 0.04
N GLN A 238 -16.08 3.82 -0.20
CA GLN A 238 -17.26 3.01 0.09
C GLN A 238 -17.54 2.92 1.59
N ALA A 239 -16.51 2.76 2.41
CA ALA A 239 -16.64 2.70 3.87
C ALA A 239 -17.18 4.01 4.45
N ILE A 240 -16.67 5.17 3.98
CA ILE A 240 -17.14 6.50 4.42
C ILE A 240 -18.62 6.69 4.09
N ARG A 241 -19.09 6.22 2.94
CA ARG A 241 -20.50 6.37 2.51
C ARG A 241 -21.52 5.59 3.34
N ILE A 242 -21.10 4.53 4.03
CA ILE A 242 -22.01 3.63 4.76
C ILE A 242 -21.95 3.79 6.28
N THR A 243 -21.21 4.76 6.77
CA THR A 243 -21.05 5.01 8.20
C THR A 243 -21.36 6.46 8.55
N ASP A 244 -21.95 6.65 9.72
CA ASP A 244 -22.15 7.97 10.33
C ASP A 244 -20.96 8.35 11.24
N GLU A 245 -19.91 7.51 11.27
CA GLU A 245 -18.72 7.77 12.06
C GLU A 245 -17.87 8.86 11.41
N PRO A 246 -17.09 9.62 12.21
CA PRO A 246 -16.14 10.58 11.67
C PRO A 246 -15.18 9.93 10.66
N ILE A 247 -14.91 10.61 9.54
CA ILE A 247 -14.02 10.12 8.48
C ILE A 247 -12.68 9.66 9.04
N ALA A 248 -12.10 10.47 9.94
CA ALA A 248 -10.81 10.14 10.56
C ALA A 248 -10.84 8.81 11.33
N LEU A 249 -11.93 8.50 12.04
CA LEU A 249 -12.09 7.24 12.76
C LEU A 249 -12.26 6.06 11.79
N THR A 250 -13.10 6.22 10.77
CA THR A 250 -13.32 5.20 9.74
C THR A 250 -12.02 4.85 9.02
N VAL A 251 -11.27 5.86 8.58
CA VAL A 251 -9.99 5.68 7.91
C VAL A 251 -8.96 5.06 8.84
N ALA A 252 -8.87 5.51 10.10
CA ALA A 252 -7.94 4.93 11.07
C ALA A 252 -8.22 3.44 11.30
N ASN A 253 -9.49 3.04 11.45
CA ASN A 253 -9.88 1.64 11.59
C ASN A 253 -9.46 0.80 10.38
N LEU A 254 -9.72 1.28 9.16
CA LEU A 254 -9.35 0.59 7.92
C LEU A 254 -7.83 0.42 7.79
N ILE A 255 -7.07 1.49 8.02
CA ILE A 255 -5.60 1.47 7.91
C ILE A 255 -4.98 0.58 8.99
N THR A 256 -5.50 0.59 10.22
CA THR A 256 -5.03 -0.30 11.29
C THR A 256 -5.21 -1.76 10.91
N MET A 257 -6.36 -2.13 10.35
CA MET A 257 -6.58 -3.48 9.83
C MET A 257 -5.68 -3.78 8.62
N GLY A 258 -5.46 -2.80 7.74
CA GLY A 258 -4.51 -2.91 6.65
C GLY A 258 -3.11 -3.27 7.14
N PHE A 259 -2.58 -2.57 8.12
CA PHE A 259 -1.25 -2.86 8.69
C PHE A 259 -1.13 -4.27 9.30
N ALA A 260 -2.21 -4.81 9.87
CA ALA A 260 -2.21 -6.22 10.28
C ALA A 260 -1.90 -7.14 9.08
N GLY A 261 -2.50 -6.87 7.91
CA GLY A 261 -2.18 -7.60 6.68
C GLY A 261 -0.72 -7.47 6.26
N PHE A 262 -0.17 -6.27 6.34
CA PHE A 262 1.24 -6.00 6.01
C PHE A 262 2.22 -6.75 6.93
N ILE A 263 1.86 -6.97 8.19
CA ILE A 263 2.67 -7.72 9.16
C ILE A 263 2.50 -9.22 8.96
N PHE A 264 1.25 -9.70 8.92
CA PHE A 264 0.97 -11.14 8.91
C PHE A 264 1.09 -11.78 7.52
N GLY A 265 0.85 -11.03 6.45
CA GLY A 265 0.90 -11.55 5.07
C GLY A 265 2.28 -12.11 4.70
N PRO A 266 3.36 -11.30 4.77
CA PRO A 266 4.71 -11.79 4.48
C PRO A 266 5.15 -12.91 5.43
N ALA A 267 4.82 -12.83 6.73
CA ALA A 267 5.16 -13.87 7.69
C ALA A 267 4.47 -15.21 7.36
N LEU A 268 3.20 -15.16 6.95
CA LEU A 268 2.46 -16.35 6.52
C LEU A 268 3.08 -16.97 5.26
N VAL A 269 3.45 -16.15 4.27
CA VAL A 269 4.11 -16.62 3.06
C VAL A 269 5.46 -17.24 3.39
N GLY A 270 6.25 -16.64 4.29
CA GLY A 270 7.51 -17.23 4.74
C GLY A 270 7.34 -18.62 5.32
N TYR A 271 6.36 -18.77 6.22
CA TYR A 271 6.02 -20.08 6.78
C TYR A 271 5.55 -21.08 5.72
N LEU A 272 4.64 -20.69 4.85
CA LEU A 272 4.11 -21.57 3.82
C LEU A 272 5.16 -21.92 2.76
N ALA A 273 6.11 -21.03 2.48
CA ALA A 273 7.14 -21.25 1.47
C ALA A 273 8.06 -22.45 1.80
N GLU A 274 8.24 -22.76 3.08
CA GLU A 274 9.00 -23.95 3.51
C GLU A 274 8.33 -25.26 3.08
N TYR A 275 6.99 -25.28 2.96
CA TYR A 275 6.22 -26.49 2.65
C TYR A 275 5.78 -26.58 1.20
N ILE A 276 5.41 -25.45 0.59
CA ILE A 276 4.78 -25.43 -0.73
C ILE A 276 5.53 -24.59 -1.78
N GLY A 277 6.66 -23.97 -1.38
CA GLY A 277 7.49 -23.13 -2.25
C GLY A 277 6.91 -21.73 -2.51
N LEU A 278 7.76 -20.81 -3.00
CA LEU A 278 7.36 -19.42 -3.26
C LEU A 278 6.45 -19.31 -4.47
N THR A 279 6.68 -20.08 -5.54
CA THR A 279 5.83 -20.05 -6.74
C THR A 279 4.39 -20.38 -6.42
N PHE A 280 4.12 -21.39 -5.59
CA PHE A 280 2.75 -21.73 -5.19
C PHE A 280 2.11 -20.60 -4.34
N ASN A 281 2.89 -19.95 -3.48
CA ASN A 281 2.41 -18.77 -2.75
C ASN A 281 2.03 -17.61 -3.67
N MET A 282 2.74 -17.40 -4.78
CA MET A 282 2.37 -16.39 -5.80
C MET A 282 1.08 -16.76 -6.54
N TYR A 283 0.81 -18.06 -6.77
CA TYR A 283 -0.49 -18.50 -7.26
C TYR A 283 -1.61 -18.20 -6.25
N LEU A 284 -1.41 -18.52 -4.97
CA LEU A 284 -2.37 -18.22 -3.91
C LEU A 284 -2.64 -16.71 -3.83
N LEU A 285 -1.61 -15.89 -3.89
CA LEU A 285 -1.74 -14.42 -3.89
C LEU A 285 -2.62 -13.94 -5.04
N SER A 286 -2.41 -14.44 -6.25
CA SER A 286 -3.20 -14.07 -7.42
C SER A 286 -4.67 -14.47 -7.30
N LEU A 287 -4.95 -15.66 -6.75
CA LEU A 287 -6.31 -16.15 -6.50
C LEU A 287 -7.00 -15.34 -5.38
N VAL A 288 -6.32 -15.12 -4.27
CA VAL A 288 -6.82 -14.30 -3.16
C VAL A 288 -7.17 -12.90 -3.65
N TRP A 289 -6.36 -12.33 -4.55
CA TRP A 289 -6.64 -11.03 -5.13
C TRP A 289 -7.90 -11.03 -6.01
N GLY A 290 -8.09 -12.02 -6.85
CA GLY A 290 -9.31 -12.18 -7.63
C GLY A 290 -10.57 -12.26 -6.73
N LEU A 291 -10.48 -13.04 -5.64
CA LEU A 291 -11.55 -13.16 -4.63
C LEU A 291 -11.78 -11.84 -3.89
N ASN A 292 -10.74 -11.06 -3.61
CA ASN A 292 -10.84 -9.74 -2.99
C ASN A 292 -11.64 -8.77 -3.88
N GLY A 293 -11.37 -8.76 -5.18
CA GLY A 293 -12.14 -7.99 -6.17
C GLY A 293 -13.63 -8.42 -6.23
N LEU A 294 -13.90 -9.71 -6.22
CA LEU A 294 -15.26 -10.27 -6.20
C LEU A 294 -16.01 -9.87 -4.92
N ALA A 295 -15.36 -10.00 -3.76
CA ALA A 295 -15.92 -9.61 -2.47
C ALA A 295 -16.28 -8.12 -2.43
N LEU A 296 -15.44 -7.25 -2.99
CA LEU A 296 -15.75 -5.83 -3.13
C LEU A 296 -17.00 -5.59 -3.97
N LEU A 297 -17.15 -6.27 -5.12
CA LEU A 297 -18.35 -6.16 -5.97
C LEU A 297 -19.63 -6.59 -5.24
N ILE A 298 -19.56 -7.68 -4.48
CA ILE A 298 -20.70 -8.18 -3.68
C ILE A 298 -21.08 -7.13 -2.63
N MET A 299 -20.10 -6.56 -1.92
CA MET A 299 -20.35 -5.52 -0.93
C MET A 299 -20.98 -4.28 -1.56
N MET A 300 -20.47 -3.80 -2.69
CA MET A 300 -21.02 -2.64 -3.40
C MET A 300 -22.44 -2.87 -3.91
N LYS A 301 -22.81 -4.12 -4.23
CA LYS A 301 -24.21 -4.47 -4.59
C LYS A 301 -25.13 -4.36 -3.38
N ARG A 302 -24.71 -4.90 -2.21
CA ARG A 302 -25.48 -4.84 -0.96
C ARG A 302 -25.69 -3.41 -0.46
N ILE A 303 -24.69 -2.55 -0.58
CA ILE A 303 -24.80 -1.13 -0.21
C ILE A 303 -25.91 -0.44 -1.02
N LYS A 304 -25.96 -0.67 -2.35
CA LYS A 304 -27.03 -0.10 -3.21
C LYS A 304 -28.45 -0.58 -2.86
N SER A 305 -28.60 -1.70 -2.17
CA SER A 305 -29.91 -2.19 -1.74
C SER A 305 -30.36 -1.65 -0.37
N ILE A 306 -29.49 -0.90 0.32
CA ILE A 306 -29.75 -0.34 1.66
C ILE A 306 -29.96 1.19 1.59
N ILE A 307 -29.41 1.84 0.55
CA ILE A 307 -29.62 3.27 0.23
C ILE A 307 -30.76 3.40 -0.78
#